data_bc2d32bd5436e2c01a0cb2ed9e31d8ba
#
_entry.id   bc2d32bd5436e2c01a0cb2ed9e31d8ba
#
_cell.length_a   1.000
_cell.length_b   1.000
_cell.length_c   1.000
_cell.angle_alpha   90.00
_cell.angle_beta   90.00
_cell.angle_gamma   90.00
#
_symmetry.space_group_name_H-M   'P 1'
#
loop_
_entity.id
_entity.type
_entity.pdbx_description
1 polymer ?
#
loop_
_entity_poly.entity_id
_entity_poly.type
_entity_poly.pdbx_seq_one_letter_code
_entity_poly.pdbx_strand_id
1 'polypeptide(L)'
;APLRTYGVLTVAPYSPFLKERLFGLSNPQGNHGESIKEAHFHLDNTPTHSYMKFLYKYPQREFPYQDLLDTNASRTKEDPEYQLLDTGIFAQDRYWDIFIETAKEDDDPDELLFRVTAWNRGPERAPLHIIPHVWFRNTWAWGREPPENKPVIGYYAENMMKSRHHRLGERYVLFSPSPGVGPSGEDVEPELLFTENDTNFELLYGGKNESPYVKDAFHRYIVEGERSAVNPKRKGTKAAAWFVFNEGGGVAPGECAGMFSHTPKHHGRTRY
;
A
#
# COMPACT_ATOMS: atom_id res chain seq x y z
N ALA A 1 13.43 -15.12 4.90
CA ALA A 1 12.31 -14.54 4.12
C ALA A 1 12.63 -13.07 3.89
N PRO A 2 12.56 -12.55 2.67
CA PRO A 2 12.91 -11.17 2.41
C PRO A 2 11.93 -10.23 3.12
N LEU A 3 12.42 -9.07 3.52
CA LEU A 3 11.59 -7.94 3.82
C LEU A 3 10.72 -7.69 2.58
N ARG A 4 9.42 -7.73 2.73
CA ARG A 4 8.50 -7.37 1.66
C ARG A 4 8.07 -5.94 1.89
N THR A 5 8.55 -5.09 1.02
CA THR A 5 8.15 -3.69 0.97
C THR A 5 7.28 -3.60 -0.26
N TYR A 6 5.95 -3.53 -0.12
CA TYR A 6 5.10 -3.23 -1.26
C TYR A 6 3.64 -3.17 -0.81
N GLY A 7 3.06 -2.10 -1.03
CA GLY A 7 1.64 -1.88 -0.95
C GLY A 7 1.41 -0.39 -1.12
N VAL A 8 1.04 0.03 -2.30
CA VAL A 8 0.36 1.31 -2.42
C VAL A 8 -1.09 1.02 -2.19
N LEU A 9 -1.58 1.58 -1.12
CA LEU A 9 -2.97 1.47 -0.75
C LEU A 9 -3.64 2.80 -1.06
N THR A 10 -4.66 2.75 -1.85
CA THR A 10 -5.47 3.94 -2.14
C THR A 10 -6.84 3.76 -1.53
N VAL A 11 -7.31 4.80 -0.87
CA VAL A 11 -8.69 4.88 -0.39
C VAL A 11 -9.34 6.06 -1.07
N ALA A 12 -10.38 5.80 -1.83
CA ALA A 12 -11.32 6.84 -2.19
C ALA A 12 -12.45 6.86 -1.13
N PRO A 13 -13.06 8.01 -0.85
CA PRO A 13 -14.13 8.12 0.15
C PRO A 13 -15.37 7.27 -0.18
N TYR A 14 -15.43 6.75 -1.38
CA TYR A 14 -16.55 5.96 -1.89
C TYR A 14 -16.30 4.45 -1.92
N SER A 15 -15.07 4.00 -1.60
CA SER A 15 -14.79 2.56 -1.50
C SER A 15 -14.55 2.19 -0.05
N PRO A 16 -15.39 1.30 0.53
CA PRO A 16 -15.28 0.91 1.94
C PRO A 16 -14.08 -0.01 2.21
N PHE A 17 -13.21 -0.24 1.23
CA PHE A 17 -12.09 -1.16 1.35
C PHE A 17 -10.75 -0.48 1.04
N LEU A 18 -9.77 -0.73 1.88
CA LEU A 18 -8.40 -0.47 1.53
C LEU A 18 -7.97 -1.42 0.40
N LYS A 19 -7.46 -0.86 -0.70
CA LYS A 19 -6.92 -1.64 -1.82
C LYS A 19 -5.46 -2.00 -1.56
N GLU A 20 -5.23 -3.10 -0.84
CA GLU A 20 -3.88 -3.62 -0.68
C GLU A 20 -3.41 -4.28 -1.96
N ARG A 21 -2.34 -3.76 -2.56
CA ARG A 21 -1.71 -4.34 -3.73
C ARG A 21 -0.24 -4.62 -3.48
N LEU A 22 0.17 -5.82 -3.83
CA LEU A 22 1.56 -6.17 -3.98
C LEU A 22 2.00 -5.71 -5.35
N PHE A 23 3.06 -4.92 -5.40
CA PHE A 23 3.64 -4.44 -6.64
C PHE A 23 3.99 -5.63 -7.55
N GLY A 24 3.41 -5.63 -8.76
CA GLY A 24 3.68 -6.65 -9.77
C GLY A 24 3.09 -8.04 -9.52
N LEU A 25 2.31 -8.24 -8.45
CA LEU A 25 1.72 -9.54 -8.15
C LEU A 25 0.23 -9.39 -7.83
N SER A 26 -0.62 -10.15 -8.51
CA SER A 26 -1.98 -10.43 -8.04
C SER A 26 -1.90 -11.30 -6.78
N ASN A 27 -2.84 -11.16 -5.86
CA ASN A 27 -2.94 -12.10 -4.75
C ASN A 27 -3.50 -13.45 -5.24
N PRO A 28 -3.36 -14.56 -4.47
CA PRO A 28 -3.90 -15.86 -4.86
C PRO A 28 -5.41 -15.85 -5.13
N GLN A 29 -6.16 -15.01 -4.46
CA GLN A 29 -7.60 -14.84 -4.70
C GLN A 29 -7.85 -14.19 -6.06
N GLY A 30 -6.95 -13.34 -6.52
CA GLY A 30 -6.96 -12.73 -7.83
C GLY A 30 -6.82 -13.70 -9.01
N ASN A 31 -6.47 -14.95 -8.76
CA ASN A 31 -6.25 -15.96 -9.79
C ASN A 31 -7.43 -16.92 -9.96
N HIS A 32 -8.53 -16.71 -9.27
CA HIS A 32 -9.67 -17.63 -9.26
C HIS A 32 -10.84 -17.21 -10.15
N GLY A 33 -10.63 -16.32 -11.11
CA GLY A 33 -11.66 -15.91 -12.05
C GLY A 33 -12.71 -14.93 -11.50
N GLU A 34 -13.00 -15.00 -10.22
CA GLU A 34 -13.82 -14.02 -9.49
C GLU A 34 -13.01 -12.78 -9.13
N SER A 35 -11.79 -12.77 -9.54
CA SER A 35 -10.86 -11.74 -9.13
C SER A 35 -11.28 -10.40 -9.63
N ILE A 36 -11.27 -9.53 -8.70
CA ILE A 36 -11.35 -8.11 -8.87
C ILE A 36 -10.42 -7.69 -9.97
N LYS A 37 -11.01 -7.36 -11.11
CA LYS A 37 -10.30 -6.95 -12.30
C LYS A 37 -9.94 -5.49 -12.18
N GLU A 38 -8.88 -5.24 -11.46
CA GLU A 38 -8.38 -3.88 -11.35
C GLU A 38 -7.50 -3.51 -12.54
N ALA A 39 -7.47 -2.24 -12.89
CA ALA A 39 -6.72 -1.75 -14.04
C ALA A 39 -5.26 -1.49 -13.66
N HIS A 40 -4.45 -2.54 -13.75
CA HIS A 40 -3.00 -2.51 -13.56
C HIS A 40 -2.27 -2.67 -14.87
N PHE A 41 -1.22 -1.86 -15.07
CA PHE A 41 -0.39 -1.90 -16.27
C PHE A 41 1.07 -1.92 -15.88
N HIS A 42 1.78 -2.93 -16.34
CA HIS A 42 3.23 -2.96 -16.32
C HIS A 42 3.74 -2.10 -17.47
N LEU A 43 4.50 -1.06 -17.18
CA LEU A 43 4.93 -0.10 -18.19
C LEU A 43 6.36 -0.34 -18.64
N ASP A 44 7.26 -0.57 -17.69
CA ASP A 44 8.68 -0.69 -17.99
C ASP A 44 9.42 -1.46 -16.89
N ASN A 45 10.47 -2.17 -17.28
CA ASN A 45 11.46 -2.67 -16.35
C ASN A 45 12.77 -3.03 -17.04
N THR A 46 13.88 -2.86 -16.34
CA THR A 46 15.18 -3.36 -16.79
C THR A 46 15.26 -4.88 -16.61
N PRO A 47 16.08 -5.60 -17.41
CA PRO A 47 16.29 -7.05 -17.25
C PRO A 47 16.79 -7.44 -15.86
N THR A 48 17.51 -6.55 -15.21
CA THR A 48 18.08 -6.75 -13.85
C THR A 48 17.13 -6.37 -12.73
N HIS A 49 15.93 -5.85 -13.06
CA HIS A 49 15.00 -5.25 -12.10
C HIS A 49 15.62 -4.12 -11.26
N SER A 50 16.62 -3.43 -11.81
CA SER A 50 17.19 -2.23 -11.20
C SER A 50 16.29 -1.01 -11.32
N TYR A 51 15.35 -1.05 -12.27
CA TYR A 51 14.27 -0.09 -12.41
C TYR A 51 12.99 -0.81 -12.83
N MET A 52 11.85 -0.39 -12.28
CA MET A 52 10.53 -0.88 -12.65
C MET A 52 9.52 0.26 -12.58
N LYS A 53 8.56 0.26 -13.51
CA LYS A 53 7.47 1.24 -13.54
C LYS A 53 6.13 0.57 -13.77
N PHE A 54 5.19 0.94 -12.96
CA PHE A 54 3.82 0.45 -12.96
C PHE A 54 2.83 1.60 -13.04
N LEU A 55 1.67 1.35 -13.63
CA LEU A 55 0.51 2.21 -13.57
C LEU A 55 -0.66 1.44 -12.93
N TYR A 56 -1.32 2.08 -11.99
CA TYR A 56 -2.59 1.66 -11.46
C TYR A 56 -3.64 2.75 -11.71
N LYS A 57 -4.73 2.40 -12.41
CA LYS A 57 -5.88 3.29 -12.57
C LYS A 57 -6.87 3.05 -11.45
N TYR A 58 -7.03 4.05 -10.59
CA TYR A 58 -7.87 3.96 -9.41
C TYR A 58 -9.12 4.84 -9.57
N PRO A 59 -10.33 4.25 -9.56
CA PRO A 59 -11.56 5.00 -9.76
C PRO A 59 -11.87 5.92 -8.57
N GLN A 60 -12.48 7.07 -8.87
CA GLN A 60 -13.02 8.02 -7.89
C GLN A 60 -14.47 7.71 -7.51
N ARG A 61 -14.90 6.49 -7.72
CA ARG A 61 -16.23 5.96 -7.37
C ARG A 61 -16.08 4.64 -6.65
N GLU A 62 -17.18 4.21 -6.02
CA GLU A 62 -17.23 2.87 -5.44
C GLU A 62 -16.92 1.81 -6.50
N PHE A 63 -16.08 0.85 -6.12
CA PHE A 63 -15.67 -0.21 -7.03
C PHE A 63 -16.85 -1.16 -7.29
N PRO A 64 -17.19 -1.45 -8.55
CA PRO A 64 -18.45 -2.12 -8.93
C PRO A 64 -18.38 -3.64 -8.75
N TYR A 65 -18.04 -4.11 -7.56
CA TYR A 65 -17.92 -5.55 -7.28
C TYR A 65 -19.20 -6.33 -7.56
N GLN A 66 -20.33 -5.80 -7.09
CA GLN A 66 -21.60 -6.49 -7.21
C GLN A 66 -22.06 -6.55 -8.67
N ASP A 67 -21.91 -5.46 -9.41
CA ASP A 67 -22.21 -5.42 -10.85
C ASP A 67 -21.37 -6.43 -11.65
N LEU A 68 -20.06 -6.52 -11.35
CA LEU A 68 -19.17 -7.51 -11.97
C LEU A 68 -19.59 -8.95 -11.66
N LEU A 69 -19.96 -9.23 -10.41
CA LEU A 69 -20.39 -10.57 -9.98
C LEU A 69 -21.73 -10.95 -10.64
N ASP A 70 -22.73 -10.10 -10.54
CA ASP A 70 -24.09 -10.39 -11.01
C ASP A 70 -24.14 -10.50 -12.54
N THR A 71 -23.46 -9.61 -13.24
CA THR A 71 -23.42 -9.65 -14.70
C THR A 71 -22.69 -10.90 -15.19
N ASN A 72 -21.52 -11.23 -14.65
CA ASN A 72 -20.81 -12.45 -15.05
C ASN A 72 -21.53 -13.72 -14.65
N ALA A 73 -22.21 -13.75 -13.52
CA ALA A 73 -23.02 -14.91 -13.12
C ALA A 73 -24.20 -15.18 -14.07
N SER A 74 -24.72 -14.15 -14.72
CA SER A 74 -25.81 -14.28 -15.71
C SER A 74 -25.33 -14.70 -17.10
N ARG A 75 -24.04 -14.64 -17.40
CA ARG A 75 -23.45 -14.95 -18.70
C ARG A 75 -23.17 -16.44 -18.86
N THR A 76 -23.17 -16.87 -20.12
CA THR A 76 -22.85 -18.24 -20.53
C THR A 76 -21.38 -18.34 -20.95
N LYS A 77 -20.94 -19.56 -21.31
CA LYS A 77 -19.59 -19.81 -21.86
C LYS A 77 -19.34 -19.13 -23.21
N GLU A 78 -20.41 -18.81 -23.92
CA GLU A 78 -20.36 -18.21 -25.27
C GLU A 78 -20.32 -16.68 -25.21
N ASP A 79 -20.68 -16.10 -24.08
CA ASP A 79 -20.66 -14.67 -23.87
C ASP A 79 -19.25 -14.18 -23.51
N PRO A 80 -18.83 -13.01 -24.01
CA PRO A 80 -17.61 -12.37 -23.54
C PRO A 80 -17.70 -12.09 -22.05
N GLU A 81 -16.58 -12.23 -21.35
CA GLU A 81 -16.51 -11.88 -19.95
C GLU A 81 -16.73 -10.36 -19.75
N TYR A 82 -17.58 -10.01 -18.79
CA TYR A 82 -17.82 -8.62 -18.41
C TYR A 82 -16.63 -8.09 -17.61
N GLN A 83 -15.97 -7.07 -18.14
CA GLN A 83 -14.74 -6.51 -17.61
C GLN A 83 -15.01 -5.22 -16.84
N LEU A 84 -14.03 -4.80 -16.02
CA LEU A 84 -14.12 -3.55 -15.27
C LEU A 84 -14.38 -2.34 -16.18
N LEU A 85 -13.81 -2.31 -17.38
CA LEU A 85 -14.02 -1.23 -18.34
C LEU A 85 -15.47 -1.16 -18.84
N ASP A 86 -16.16 -2.30 -18.92
CA ASP A 86 -17.55 -2.38 -19.38
C ASP A 86 -18.54 -1.77 -18.38
N THR A 87 -18.13 -1.67 -17.09
CA THR A 87 -18.97 -1.07 -16.04
C THR A 87 -19.11 0.43 -16.13
N GLY A 88 -18.28 1.09 -16.96
CA GLY A 88 -18.23 2.55 -17.03
C GLY A 88 -17.64 3.24 -15.79
N ILE A 89 -16.92 2.50 -14.94
CA ILE A 89 -16.34 3.03 -13.69
C ILE A 89 -15.38 4.20 -13.90
N PHE A 90 -14.74 4.26 -15.07
CA PHE A 90 -13.83 5.33 -15.47
C PHE A 90 -14.50 6.44 -16.29
N ALA A 91 -15.83 6.42 -16.42
CA ALA A 91 -16.57 7.43 -17.17
C ALA A 91 -16.33 8.85 -16.62
N GLN A 92 -16.30 9.84 -17.53
CA GLN A 92 -16.04 11.25 -17.21
C GLN A 92 -14.63 11.49 -16.63
N ASP A 93 -13.67 10.63 -16.96
CA ASP A 93 -12.29 10.68 -16.48
C ASP A 93 -12.14 10.69 -14.94
N ARG A 94 -13.17 10.22 -14.20
CA ARG A 94 -13.19 10.22 -12.73
C ARG A 94 -12.34 9.09 -12.15
N TYR A 95 -11.02 9.21 -12.32
CA TYR A 95 -10.03 8.26 -11.80
C TYR A 95 -8.68 8.94 -11.53
N TRP A 96 -7.83 8.20 -10.86
CA TRP A 96 -6.43 8.51 -10.64
C TRP A 96 -5.55 7.62 -11.50
N ASP A 97 -4.57 8.22 -12.18
CA ASP A 97 -3.41 7.48 -12.67
C ASP A 97 -2.34 7.50 -11.58
N ILE A 98 -2.04 6.33 -11.01
CA ILE A 98 -1.05 6.18 -9.96
C ILE A 98 0.14 5.42 -10.53
N PHE A 99 1.24 6.14 -10.73
CA PHE A 99 2.50 5.57 -11.17
C PHE A 99 3.32 5.15 -9.96
N ILE A 100 3.86 3.96 -10.00
CA ILE A 100 4.74 3.42 -8.98
C ILE A 100 6.05 3.07 -9.67
N GLU A 101 7.11 3.74 -9.26
CA GLU A 101 8.46 3.52 -9.76
C GLU A 101 9.32 2.98 -8.64
N THR A 102 10.14 1.99 -8.99
CA THR A 102 11.13 1.41 -8.06
C THR A 102 12.47 1.44 -8.75
N ALA A 103 13.48 1.91 -8.04
CA ALA A 103 14.86 1.91 -8.53
C ALA A 103 15.81 1.39 -7.45
N LYS A 104 16.92 0.80 -7.90
CA LYS A 104 18.07 0.50 -7.04
C LYS A 104 19.10 1.61 -7.17
N GLU A 105 19.77 1.91 -6.08
CA GLU A 105 20.94 2.78 -6.13
C GLU A 105 22.10 2.08 -6.84
N ASP A 106 22.81 2.80 -7.69
CA ASP A 106 23.91 2.21 -8.48
C ASP A 106 25.09 1.78 -7.60
N ASP A 107 25.42 2.57 -6.59
CA ASP A 107 26.55 2.33 -5.69
C ASP A 107 26.20 1.42 -4.50
N ASP A 108 24.93 1.25 -4.18
CA ASP A 108 24.43 0.39 -3.09
C ASP A 108 23.20 -0.41 -3.52
N PRO A 109 23.38 -1.65 -3.99
CA PRO A 109 22.30 -2.49 -4.49
C PRO A 109 21.29 -2.91 -3.39
N ASP A 110 21.61 -2.69 -2.13
CA ASP A 110 20.72 -2.91 -1.00
C ASP A 110 19.81 -1.68 -0.73
N GLU A 111 20.11 -0.53 -1.33
CA GLU A 111 19.25 0.64 -1.28
C GLU A 111 18.19 0.60 -2.37
N LEU A 112 16.93 0.71 -1.95
CA LEU A 112 15.77 0.72 -2.83
C LEU A 112 15.05 2.05 -2.70
N LEU A 113 14.81 2.69 -3.83
CA LEU A 113 14.06 3.92 -3.94
C LEU A 113 12.67 3.62 -4.52
N PHE A 114 11.65 4.23 -3.94
CA PHE A 114 10.28 4.12 -4.43
C PHE A 114 9.72 5.53 -4.63
N ARG A 115 9.07 5.74 -5.76
CA ARG A 115 8.33 6.96 -6.05
C ARG A 115 6.91 6.60 -6.44
N VAL A 116 5.95 7.21 -5.75
CA VAL A 116 4.53 7.11 -6.10
C VAL A 116 4.08 8.48 -6.58
N THR A 117 3.60 8.54 -7.81
CA THR A 117 3.07 9.75 -8.41
C THR A 117 1.62 9.53 -8.80
N ALA A 118 0.70 10.34 -8.30
CA ALA A 118 -0.72 10.24 -8.59
C ALA A 118 -1.21 11.47 -9.36
N TRP A 119 -1.91 11.22 -10.47
CA TRP A 119 -2.53 12.24 -11.30
C TRP A 119 -4.05 12.15 -11.19
N ASN A 120 -4.68 13.18 -10.69
CA ASN A 120 -6.13 13.31 -10.75
C ASN A 120 -6.54 13.60 -12.20
N ARG A 121 -7.22 12.65 -12.84
CA ARG A 121 -7.75 12.82 -14.21
C ARG A 121 -9.16 13.39 -14.21
N GLY A 122 -9.84 13.33 -13.06
CA GLY A 122 -11.19 13.87 -12.92
C GLY A 122 -11.24 15.39 -13.03
N PRO A 123 -12.42 15.93 -13.38
CA PRO A 123 -12.60 17.38 -13.56
C PRO A 123 -12.63 18.13 -12.21
N GLU A 124 -12.73 17.43 -11.11
CA GLU A 124 -12.91 18.01 -9.78
C GLU A 124 -11.83 17.54 -8.82
N ARG A 125 -11.69 18.26 -7.73
CA ARG A 125 -10.88 17.80 -6.60
C ARG A 125 -11.46 16.50 -6.05
N ALA A 126 -10.58 15.55 -5.72
CA ALA A 126 -10.97 14.29 -5.12
C ALA A 126 -9.97 13.91 -4.02
N PRO A 127 -10.42 13.30 -2.94
CA PRO A 127 -9.54 12.82 -1.90
C PRO A 127 -8.75 11.59 -2.37
N LEU A 128 -7.52 11.48 -1.88
CA LEU A 128 -6.67 10.33 -2.14
C LEU A 128 -5.85 10.01 -0.90
N HIS A 129 -5.84 8.76 -0.49
CA HIS A 129 -4.96 8.26 0.55
C HIS A 129 -3.92 7.34 -0.08
N ILE A 130 -2.64 7.60 0.15
CA ILE A 130 -1.54 6.74 -0.27
C ILE A 130 -0.88 6.17 0.98
N ILE A 131 -0.76 4.85 1.04
CA ILE A 131 -0.35 4.16 2.26
C ILE A 131 0.73 3.12 1.92
N PRO A 132 1.99 3.51 1.73
CA PRO A 132 3.09 2.56 1.58
C PRO A 132 3.23 1.67 2.81
N HIS A 133 3.28 0.36 2.58
CA HIS A 133 3.40 -0.64 3.64
C HIS A 133 4.77 -1.28 3.67
N VAL A 134 5.21 -1.63 4.87
CA VAL A 134 6.42 -2.42 5.13
C VAL A 134 6.06 -3.55 6.07
N TRP A 135 6.42 -4.79 5.71
CA TRP A 135 6.17 -5.93 6.59
C TRP A 135 7.14 -7.07 6.37
N PHE A 136 7.25 -7.94 7.35
CA PHE A 136 7.93 -9.22 7.21
C PHE A 136 6.91 -10.34 6.93
N ARG A 137 7.29 -11.30 6.07
CA ARG A 137 6.51 -12.51 5.89
C ARG A 137 6.34 -13.20 7.26
N ASN A 138 5.09 -13.49 7.63
CA ASN A 138 4.83 -14.20 8.86
C ASN A 138 5.27 -15.66 8.74
N THR A 139 6.45 -15.95 9.25
CA THR A 139 7.04 -17.29 9.38
C THR A 139 7.08 -17.74 10.83
N TRP A 140 6.94 -16.82 11.78
CA TRP A 140 6.96 -17.11 13.21
C TRP A 140 5.74 -17.92 13.66
N ALA A 141 4.58 -17.72 13.04
CA ALA A 141 3.37 -18.52 13.29
C ALA A 141 3.51 -19.99 12.92
N TRP A 142 4.55 -20.37 12.17
CA TRP A 142 4.80 -21.77 11.81
C TRP A 142 5.54 -22.56 12.89
N GLY A 143 5.98 -21.91 13.98
CA GLY A 143 6.69 -22.56 15.07
C GLY A 143 8.06 -23.18 14.71
N ARG A 144 8.64 -22.75 13.57
CA ARG A 144 9.90 -23.31 13.06
C ARG A 144 11.14 -22.54 13.51
N GLU A 145 10.95 -21.35 14.06
CA GLU A 145 12.02 -20.47 14.51
C GLU A 145 11.78 -20.06 15.97
N PRO A 146 12.85 -19.82 16.74
CA PRO A 146 12.72 -19.36 18.12
C PRO A 146 12.00 -17.99 18.17
N PRO A 147 11.21 -17.72 19.23
CA PRO A 147 10.45 -16.48 19.39
C PRO A 147 11.30 -15.20 19.30
N GLU A 148 12.55 -15.26 19.74
CA GLU A 148 13.50 -14.14 19.68
C GLU A 148 13.89 -13.75 18.26
N ASN A 149 13.65 -14.61 17.28
CA ASN A 149 13.86 -14.35 15.87
C ASN A 149 12.69 -13.62 15.20
N LYS A 150 11.58 -13.40 15.95
CA LYS A 150 10.46 -12.60 15.41
C LYS A 150 10.97 -11.20 15.03
N PRO A 151 10.78 -10.78 13.78
CA PRO A 151 11.27 -9.48 13.33
C PRO A 151 10.46 -8.35 13.97
N VAL A 152 11.04 -7.16 13.98
CA VAL A 152 10.40 -5.96 14.52
C VAL A 152 10.60 -4.79 13.56
N ILE A 153 9.55 -4.03 13.33
CA ILE A 153 9.56 -2.71 12.71
C ILE A 153 9.09 -1.72 13.78
N GLY A 154 9.82 -0.66 14.00
CA GLY A 154 9.47 0.35 14.99
C GLY A 154 9.75 1.77 14.50
N TYR A 155 9.14 2.71 15.17
CA TYR A 155 9.45 4.12 15.01
C TYR A 155 10.93 4.38 15.35
N TYR A 156 11.60 5.15 14.54
CA TYR A 156 12.99 5.53 14.76
C TYR A 156 13.17 7.05 14.90
N ALA A 157 12.65 7.80 13.95
CA ALA A 157 12.65 9.24 13.92
C ALA A 157 11.42 9.75 13.14
N GLU A 158 11.27 11.05 13.02
CA GLU A 158 10.25 11.64 12.17
C GLU A 158 10.35 11.07 10.74
N ASN A 159 9.24 10.64 10.22
CA ASN A 159 9.12 10.01 8.89
C ASN A 159 10.05 8.79 8.67
N MET A 160 10.60 8.21 9.72
CA MET A 160 11.55 7.11 9.62
C MET A 160 11.19 5.92 10.52
N MET A 161 11.21 4.76 9.93
CA MET A 161 11.07 3.48 10.61
C MET A 161 12.40 2.72 10.60
N LYS A 162 12.64 1.97 11.67
CA LYS A 162 13.75 1.02 11.75
C LYS A 162 13.20 -0.39 11.86
N SER A 163 13.74 -1.29 11.06
CA SER A 163 13.42 -2.71 11.15
C SER A 163 14.64 -3.54 11.57
N ARG A 164 14.38 -4.64 12.26
CA ARG A 164 15.38 -5.63 12.63
C ARG A 164 14.88 -7.03 12.29
N HIS A 165 15.70 -7.78 11.59
CA HIS A 165 15.43 -9.17 11.25
C HIS A 165 16.70 -10.00 11.47
N HIS A 166 16.59 -11.20 12.05
CA HIS A 166 17.74 -12.01 12.44
C HIS A 166 18.69 -12.36 11.28
N ARG A 167 18.19 -12.46 10.06
CA ARG A 167 19.00 -12.76 8.84
C ARG A 167 19.34 -11.52 8.00
N LEU A 168 18.47 -10.50 8.00
CA LEU A 168 18.63 -9.32 7.15
C LEU A 168 19.32 -8.16 7.89
N GLY A 169 19.54 -8.32 9.20
CA GLY A 169 20.07 -7.25 10.02
C GLY A 169 19.09 -6.09 10.22
N GLU A 170 19.65 -4.91 10.38
CA GLU A 170 18.89 -3.67 10.52
C GLU A 170 18.69 -3.01 9.17
N ARG A 171 17.49 -2.44 8.97
CA ARG A 171 17.12 -1.68 7.78
C ARG A 171 16.33 -0.44 8.23
N TYR A 172 16.41 0.60 7.43
CA TYR A 172 15.70 1.85 7.66
C TYR A 172 14.78 2.13 6.49
N VAL A 173 13.60 2.69 6.76
CA VAL A 173 12.66 3.16 5.75
C VAL A 173 12.38 4.62 6.06
N LEU A 174 12.73 5.49 5.11
CA LEU A 174 12.49 6.92 5.17
C LEU A 174 11.34 7.27 4.24
N PHE A 175 10.41 8.07 4.71
CA PHE A 175 9.29 8.61 3.92
C PHE A 175 9.48 10.11 3.78
N SER A 176 9.65 10.57 2.54
CA SER A 176 9.70 12.00 2.28
C SER A 176 8.30 12.60 2.32
N PRO A 177 8.11 13.78 2.89
CA PRO A 177 6.89 14.54 2.73
C PRO A 177 6.56 14.75 1.25
N SER A 178 5.29 14.85 0.93
CA SER A 178 4.85 15.17 -0.42
C SER A 178 4.77 16.70 -0.59
N PRO A 179 5.66 17.30 -1.38
CA PRO A 179 5.86 18.75 -1.35
C PRO A 179 4.72 19.51 -2.02
N GLY A 180 4.25 20.57 -1.38
CA GLY A 180 3.37 21.59 -1.95
C GLY A 180 1.97 21.12 -2.38
N VAL A 181 1.51 19.96 -1.93
CA VAL A 181 0.21 19.37 -2.35
C VAL A 181 -0.86 19.43 -1.26
N GLY A 182 -0.58 19.98 -0.10
CA GLY A 182 -1.57 20.26 0.93
C GLY A 182 -2.57 21.32 0.50
N PRO A 183 -3.71 21.47 1.20
CA PRO A 183 -4.80 22.37 0.84
C PRO A 183 -4.40 23.83 0.65
N SER A 184 -3.38 24.29 1.37
CA SER A 184 -2.83 25.67 1.28
C SER A 184 -1.45 25.71 0.64
N GLY A 185 -1.00 24.62 0.00
CA GLY A 185 0.32 24.52 -0.64
C GLY A 185 1.44 24.10 0.30
N GLU A 186 1.09 23.60 1.50
CA GLU A 186 2.04 22.99 2.43
C GLU A 186 2.41 21.56 2.00
N ASP A 187 3.48 21.06 2.61
CA ASP A 187 3.89 19.68 2.43
C ASP A 187 2.94 18.73 3.19
N VAL A 188 2.63 17.58 2.60
CA VAL A 188 1.84 16.54 3.26
C VAL A 188 2.77 15.55 3.95
N GLU A 189 2.72 15.54 5.27
CA GLU A 189 3.46 14.63 6.12
C GLU A 189 2.71 13.31 6.34
N PRO A 190 3.40 12.17 6.41
CA PRO A 190 2.74 10.90 6.70
C PRO A 190 2.53 10.65 8.19
N GLU A 191 1.43 10.03 8.54
CA GLU A 191 1.27 9.38 9.85
C GLU A 191 1.84 7.97 9.82
N LEU A 192 2.75 7.63 10.74
CA LEU A 192 3.35 6.29 10.82
C LEU A 192 2.51 5.35 11.69
N LEU A 193 1.99 4.28 11.07
CA LEU A 193 1.11 3.29 11.68
C LEU A 193 1.82 1.95 11.87
N PHE A 194 1.52 1.25 12.98
CA PHE A 194 2.19 -0.02 13.32
C PHE A 194 1.19 -1.07 13.77
N THR A 195 1.40 -2.31 13.33
CA THR A 195 0.61 -3.48 13.74
C THR A 195 1.43 -4.76 13.58
N GLU A 196 0.83 -5.91 13.90
CA GLU A 196 1.41 -7.21 13.62
C GLU A 196 0.91 -7.74 12.26
N ASN A 197 1.78 -8.46 11.55
CA ASN A 197 1.39 -9.20 10.34
C ASN A 197 0.81 -10.57 10.71
N ASP A 198 -0.06 -10.59 11.70
CA ASP A 198 -0.75 -11.78 12.18
C ASP A 198 -2.20 -11.80 11.69
N THR A 199 -2.72 -13.00 11.44
CA THR A 199 -4.10 -13.17 10.99
C THR A 199 -5.07 -12.77 12.10
N ASN A 200 -6.15 -12.08 11.75
CA ASN A 200 -7.25 -11.81 12.65
C ASN A 200 -8.11 -13.07 12.81
N PHE A 201 -7.72 -13.94 13.73
CA PHE A 201 -8.42 -15.19 14.02
C PHE A 201 -9.80 -14.97 14.63
N GLU A 202 -9.96 -13.89 15.39
CA GLU A 202 -11.26 -13.54 15.98
C GLU A 202 -12.28 -13.22 14.91
N LEU A 203 -11.91 -12.36 13.95
CA LEU A 203 -12.79 -11.98 12.85
C LEU A 203 -13.11 -13.16 11.92
N LEU A 204 -12.10 -13.96 11.56
CA LEU A 204 -12.24 -14.97 10.51
C LEU A 204 -12.79 -16.31 11.00
N TYR A 205 -12.53 -16.66 12.26
CA TYR A 205 -12.79 -18.01 12.76
C TYR A 205 -13.44 -18.02 14.15
N GLY A 206 -13.79 -16.85 14.75
CA GLY A 206 -14.31 -16.77 16.10
C GLY A 206 -13.30 -17.20 17.18
N GLY A 207 -12.01 -17.25 16.82
CA GLY A 207 -10.92 -17.62 17.72
C GLY A 207 -10.44 -16.45 18.57
N LYS A 208 -9.27 -16.60 19.20
CA LYS A 208 -8.64 -15.53 19.98
C LYS A 208 -7.37 -15.06 19.27
N ASN A 209 -7.21 -13.75 19.15
CA ASN A 209 -5.97 -13.14 18.70
C ASN A 209 -4.91 -13.15 19.82
N GLU A 210 -3.64 -13.40 19.50
CA GLU A 210 -2.53 -13.25 20.44
C GLU A 210 -2.27 -11.79 20.79
N SER A 211 -2.55 -10.89 19.85
CA SER A 211 -2.43 -9.44 20.00
C SER A 211 -3.71 -8.78 19.46
N PRO A 212 -4.15 -7.66 20.05
CA PRO A 212 -5.25 -6.88 19.47
C PRO A 212 -4.85 -6.20 18.15
N TYR A 213 -3.55 -6.10 17.88
CA TYR A 213 -3.00 -5.49 16.68
C TYR A 213 -2.72 -6.57 15.65
N VAL A 214 -3.58 -6.70 14.66
CA VAL A 214 -3.53 -7.72 13.61
C VAL A 214 -3.44 -7.10 12.22
N LYS A 215 -3.21 -7.90 11.19
CA LYS A 215 -2.83 -7.39 9.85
C LYS A 215 -3.85 -6.45 9.20
N ASP A 216 -5.12 -6.51 9.56
CA ASP A 216 -6.21 -5.65 9.08
C ASP A 216 -6.39 -4.34 9.89
N ALA A 217 -5.51 -4.09 10.86
CA ALA A 217 -5.58 -2.92 11.72
C ALA A 217 -5.65 -1.59 10.96
N PHE A 218 -4.94 -1.47 9.83
CA PHE A 218 -4.95 -0.23 9.06
C PHE A 218 -6.30 0.03 8.40
N HIS A 219 -7.00 -1.02 7.96
CA HIS A 219 -8.38 -0.89 7.47
C HIS A 219 -9.29 -0.36 8.57
N ARG A 220 -9.28 -0.99 9.73
CA ARG A 220 -10.08 -0.58 10.90
C ARG A 220 -9.74 0.84 11.34
N TYR A 221 -8.47 1.21 11.36
CA TYR A 221 -8.01 2.55 11.73
C TYR A 221 -8.48 3.63 10.76
N ILE A 222 -8.27 3.42 9.46
CA ILE A 222 -8.47 4.43 8.41
C ILE A 222 -9.92 4.48 7.96
N VAL A 223 -10.54 3.33 7.68
CA VAL A 223 -11.88 3.25 7.11
C VAL A 223 -12.95 3.27 8.19
N GLU A 224 -12.74 2.51 9.28
CA GLU A 224 -13.73 2.37 10.36
C GLU A 224 -13.51 3.38 11.50
N GLY A 225 -12.39 4.12 11.47
CA GLY A 225 -12.06 5.14 12.49
C GLY A 225 -11.64 4.56 13.84
N GLU A 226 -11.35 3.25 13.91
CA GLU A 226 -10.96 2.57 15.15
C GLU A 226 -9.51 2.90 15.54
N ARG A 227 -9.30 3.97 16.26
CA ARG A 227 -7.98 4.44 16.66
C ARG A 227 -7.18 3.45 17.51
N SER A 228 -7.86 2.54 18.21
CA SER A 228 -7.26 1.49 19.03
C SER A 228 -6.71 0.30 18.24
N ALA A 229 -7.04 0.19 16.95
CA ALA A 229 -6.62 -0.93 16.11
C ALA A 229 -5.10 -0.99 15.88
N VAL A 230 -4.42 0.15 15.90
CA VAL A 230 -2.97 0.24 15.70
C VAL A 230 -2.21 0.28 17.02
N ASN A 231 -0.96 -0.19 17.02
CA ASN A 231 -0.15 -0.29 18.22
C ASN A 231 0.37 1.08 18.70
N PRO A 232 -0.10 1.61 19.83
CA PRO A 232 0.35 2.90 20.36
C PRO A 232 1.82 2.92 20.80
N LYS A 233 2.46 1.75 20.98
CA LYS A 233 3.90 1.64 21.22
C LYS A 233 4.74 1.83 19.97
N ARG A 234 4.09 2.12 18.83
CA ARG A 234 4.72 2.38 17.54
C ARG A 234 5.74 1.31 17.13
N LYS A 235 5.34 0.05 17.23
CA LYS A 235 6.12 -1.10 16.80
C LYS A 235 5.25 -2.30 16.45
N GLY A 236 5.78 -3.19 15.60
CA GLY A 236 5.11 -4.43 15.18
C GLY A 236 5.94 -5.17 14.14
N THR A 237 5.31 -6.04 13.39
CA THR A 237 5.89 -6.77 12.25
C THR A 237 5.34 -6.28 10.90
N LYS A 238 4.39 -5.35 10.94
CA LYS A 238 3.83 -4.62 9.80
C LYS A 238 3.70 -3.14 10.16
N ALA A 239 4.06 -2.26 9.26
CA ALA A 239 3.95 -0.82 9.43
C ALA A 239 3.51 -0.16 8.13
N ALA A 240 3.00 1.06 8.23
CA ALA A 240 2.63 1.87 7.07
C ALA A 240 2.90 3.35 7.34
N ALA A 241 3.11 4.11 6.27
CA ALA A 241 3.07 5.56 6.28
C ALA A 241 1.76 6.00 5.59
N TRP A 242 0.92 6.73 6.29
CA TRP A 242 -0.38 7.15 5.78
C TRP A 242 -0.34 8.62 5.37
N PHE A 243 -0.35 8.86 4.06
CA PHE A 243 -0.47 10.19 3.46
C PHE A 243 -1.94 10.45 3.13
N VAL A 244 -2.43 11.61 3.54
CA VAL A 244 -3.79 12.08 3.25
C VAL A 244 -3.71 13.31 2.38
N PHE A 245 -4.08 13.16 1.13
CA PHE A 245 -4.18 14.27 0.18
C PHE A 245 -5.62 14.77 0.21
N ASN A 246 -5.87 15.81 0.95
CA ASN A 246 -7.18 16.42 1.07
C ASN A 246 -7.80 16.43 2.47
N GLU A 247 -7.20 17.09 3.38
CA GLU A 247 -7.93 17.54 4.55
C GLU A 247 -8.81 18.74 4.17
N GLY A 248 -10.07 18.46 3.84
CA GLY A 248 -11.08 19.49 3.63
C GLY A 248 -11.39 19.94 2.20
N GLY A 249 -11.00 19.19 1.17
CA GLY A 249 -11.40 19.62 -0.17
C GLY A 249 -10.92 18.84 -1.36
N GLY A 250 -10.06 17.89 -1.20
CA GLY A 250 -9.56 17.06 -2.29
C GLY A 250 -8.31 17.62 -2.98
N VAL A 251 -7.60 16.75 -3.66
CA VAL A 251 -6.47 17.14 -4.48
C VAL A 251 -6.99 17.70 -5.80
N ALA A 252 -6.51 18.87 -6.20
CA ALA A 252 -6.83 19.44 -7.50
C ALA A 252 -6.36 18.51 -8.63
N PRO A 253 -6.94 18.62 -9.84
CA PRO A 253 -6.34 17.98 -11.01
C PRO A 253 -4.85 18.32 -11.09
N GLY A 254 -4.00 17.30 -11.16
CA GLY A 254 -2.56 17.48 -11.16
C GLY A 254 -1.82 16.32 -10.50
N GLU A 255 -0.58 16.56 -10.18
CA GLU A 255 0.35 15.59 -9.62
C GLU A 255 0.45 15.74 -8.10
N CYS A 256 0.46 14.61 -7.39
CA CYS A 256 1.01 14.51 -6.04
C CYS A 256 2.02 13.36 -6.01
N ALA A 257 3.14 13.55 -5.34
CA ALA A 257 4.22 12.58 -5.31
C ALA A 257 4.70 12.32 -3.89
N GLY A 258 4.97 11.07 -3.59
CA GLY A 258 5.65 10.65 -2.38
C GLY A 258 6.87 9.80 -2.74
N MET A 259 7.98 10.01 -2.05
CA MET A 259 9.18 9.21 -2.22
C MET A 259 9.55 8.57 -0.89
N PHE A 260 9.98 7.31 -0.93
CA PHE A 260 10.55 6.63 0.23
C PHE A 260 11.72 5.75 -0.20
N SER A 261 12.68 5.62 0.70
CA SER A 261 13.87 4.82 0.49
C SER A 261 13.99 3.73 1.56
N HIS A 262 14.64 2.66 1.19
CA HIS A 262 14.97 1.55 2.08
C HIS A 262 16.47 1.34 2.06
N THR A 263 17.16 1.74 3.12
CA THR A 263 18.61 1.64 3.23
C THR A 263 19.05 0.67 4.32
N PRO A 264 20.10 -0.13 4.11
CA PRO A 264 20.87 -0.73 5.19
C PRO A 264 21.62 0.36 5.97
N LYS A 265 21.94 0.08 7.22
CA LYS A 265 22.74 0.99 8.02
C LYS A 265 24.16 1.07 7.44
N HIS A 266 24.44 2.10 6.65
CA HIS A 266 25.81 2.48 6.33
C HIS A 266 26.21 3.75 7.05
N HIS A 267 27.40 3.71 7.65
CA HIS A 267 28.00 4.75 8.42
C HIS A 267 28.07 6.09 7.67
N GLY A 268 27.30 7.06 8.12
CA GLY A 268 27.67 8.46 8.05
C GLY A 268 27.64 9.17 6.71
N ARG A 269 26.73 8.82 5.78
CA ARG A 269 26.44 9.66 4.61
C ARG A 269 24.95 9.90 4.47
N THR A 270 24.50 10.97 5.08
CA THR A 270 23.25 11.64 4.68
C THR A 270 23.52 12.28 3.32
N ARG A 271 22.98 11.72 2.27
CA ARG A 271 22.84 12.42 0.99
C ARG A 271 21.35 12.71 0.81
N TYR A 272 21.05 13.98 0.72
CA TYR A 272 19.75 14.51 0.35
C TYR A 272 19.73 14.74 -1.16
#